data_6851ef1f3bc898d22796094208d8619d
#
_entry.id   6851ef1f3bc898d22796094208d8619d
#
_cell.length_a   1.000
_cell.length_b   1.000
_cell.length_c   1.000
_cell.angle_alpha   90.00
_cell.angle_beta   90.00
_cell.angle_gamma   90.00
#
_symmetry.space_group_name_H-M   'P 1'
#
loop_
_entity.id
_entity.type
_entity.pdbx_description
1 polymer ?
#
loop_
_entity_poly.entity_id
_entity_poly.type
_entity_poly.pdbx_seq_one_letter_code
_entity_poly.pdbx_strand_id
1 'polypeptide(L)'
;MARVLIVGCGCRGRELGTALAGGGHAVRGTSRTEHGRTAIAAAGFEGVEADPGRLGTLMPLLAGTTVVCWLMGSAEGEAAAVEALHGPRLKTLLERLVDSGVRGLVYEGAGTAPAAVLVEGAEEVRLAGATWRMPAEVVLADPVGAEWVPEMRAAVGRVLAA
;
A
#
# COMPACT_ATOMS: atom_id res chain seq x y z
N MET A 1 4.02 18.27 3.90
CA MET A 1 4.47 16.96 4.40
C MET A 1 3.25 16.07 4.63
N ALA A 2 3.29 14.88 4.14
CA ALA A 2 2.24 13.89 4.34
C ALA A 2 2.78 12.72 5.16
N ARG A 3 1.88 11.95 5.78
CA ARG A 3 2.22 10.68 6.40
C ARG A 3 1.74 9.53 5.50
N VAL A 4 2.68 8.72 5.06
CA VAL A 4 2.42 7.60 4.17
C VAL A 4 2.51 6.28 4.95
N LEU A 5 1.46 5.48 4.88
CA LEU A 5 1.44 4.11 5.43
C LEU A 5 1.72 3.13 4.30
N ILE A 6 2.81 2.38 4.42
CA ILE A 6 3.17 1.33 3.47
C ILE A 6 2.76 -0.02 4.05
N VAL A 7 1.71 -0.61 3.52
CA VAL A 7 1.23 -1.93 3.89
C VAL A 7 1.96 -2.98 3.07
N GLY A 8 2.60 -3.93 3.74
CA GLY A 8 3.49 -4.88 3.09
C GLY A 8 4.90 -4.32 2.86
N CYS A 9 5.48 -3.71 3.88
CA CYS A 9 6.75 -3.02 3.79
C CYS A 9 7.94 -3.99 3.84
N GLY A 10 8.13 -4.76 2.78
CA GLY A 10 9.30 -5.60 2.55
C GLY A 10 10.47 -4.80 1.95
N CYS A 11 11.36 -5.49 1.27
CA CYS A 11 12.55 -4.88 0.66
C CYS A 11 12.20 -3.70 -0.26
N ARG A 12 11.25 -3.90 -1.18
CA ARG A 12 10.80 -2.83 -2.10
C ARG A 12 10.04 -1.72 -1.38
N GLY A 13 9.22 -2.08 -0.39
CA GLY A 13 8.54 -1.09 0.45
C GLY A 13 9.52 -0.20 1.19
N ARG A 14 10.64 -0.75 1.68
CA ARG A 14 11.69 0.04 2.33
C ARG A 14 12.40 0.99 1.36
N GLU A 15 12.66 0.55 0.13
CA GLU A 15 13.21 1.43 -0.91
C GLU A 15 12.27 2.60 -1.22
N LEU A 16 10.99 2.30 -1.36
CA LEU A 16 9.96 3.33 -1.54
C LEU A 16 9.91 4.28 -0.35
N GLY A 17 9.92 3.74 0.86
CA GLY A 17 9.92 4.52 2.10
C GLY A 17 11.09 5.49 2.17
N THR A 18 12.29 5.05 1.79
CA THR A 18 13.48 5.90 1.72
C THR A 18 13.29 7.03 0.71
N ALA A 19 12.75 6.73 -0.47
CA ALA A 19 12.49 7.74 -1.49
C ALA A 19 11.44 8.78 -1.03
N LEU A 20 10.36 8.32 -0.36
CA LEU A 20 9.32 9.20 0.17
C LEU A 20 9.83 10.06 1.34
N ALA A 21 10.62 9.49 2.24
CA ALA A 21 11.25 10.23 3.33
C ALA A 21 12.21 11.30 2.80
N GLY A 22 12.97 10.97 1.75
CA GLY A 22 13.83 11.92 1.06
C GLY A 22 13.06 13.07 0.42
N GLY A 23 11.79 12.86 0.07
CA GLY A 23 10.87 13.88 -0.41
C GLY A 23 10.16 14.67 0.68
N GLY A 24 10.50 14.46 1.95
CA GLY A 24 9.95 15.19 3.09
C GLY A 24 8.69 14.60 3.71
N HIS A 25 8.31 13.38 3.36
CA HIS A 25 7.15 12.69 3.95
C HIS A 25 7.54 11.89 5.19
N ALA A 26 6.64 11.78 6.15
CA ALA A 26 6.77 10.82 7.24
C ALA A 26 6.27 9.46 6.75
N VAL A 27 7.04 8.40 7.00
CA VAL A 27 6.75 7.04 6.52
C VAL A 27 6.57 6.09 7.69
N ARG A 28 5.54 5.28 7.61
CA ARG A 28 5.28 4.15 8.50
C ARG A 28 5.11 2.91 7.65
N GLY A 29 5.84 1.85 7.97
CA GLY A 29 5.76 0.57 7.27
C GLY A 29 5.18 -0.51 8.15
N THR A 30 4.42 -1.44 7.58
CA THR A 30 3.87 -2.59 8.30
C THR A 30 4.62 -3.87 8.01
N SER A 31 4.72 -4.74 9.01
CA SER A 31 5.18 -6.11 8.87
C SER A 31 4.42 -7.01 9.84
N ARG A 32 4.24 -8.26 9.46
CA ARG A 32 3.66 -9.29 10.34
C ARG A 32 4.67 -9.84 11.35
N THR A 33 5.96 -9.61 11.14
CA THR A 33 7.05 -10.19 11.92
C THR A 33 7.87 -9.13 12.62
N GLU A 34 8.48 -9.49 13.76
CA GLU A 34 9.44 -8.63 14.46
C GLU A 34 10.67 -8.36 13.60
N HIS A 35 11.14 -9.37 12.87
CA HIS A 35 12.27 -9.23 11.94
C HIS A 35 11.98 -8.14 10.87
N GLY A 36 10.80 -8.16 10.29
CA GLY A 36 10.38 -7.17 9.31
C GLY A 36 10.28 -5.77 9.91
N ARG A 37 9.72 -5.62 11.11
CA ARG A 37 9.66 -4.32 11.81
C ARG A 37 11.04 -3.77 12.11
N THR A 38 11.96 -4.63 12.55
CA THR A 38 13.35 -4.24 12.80
C THR A 38 14.04 -3.75 11.53
N ALA A 39 13.81 -4.43 10.41
CA ALA A 39 14.34 -4.01 9.11
C ALA A 39 13.78 -2.64 8.67
N ILE A 40 12.50 -2.37 8.92
CA ILE A 40 11.87 -1.08 8.64
C ILE A 40 12.51 0.02 9.49
N ALA A 41 12.66 -0.21 10.79
CA ALA A 41 13.30 0.73 11.70
C ALA A 41 14.76 1.01 11.30
N ALA A 42 15.49 -0.02 10.88
CA ALA A 42 16.86 0.13 10.38
C ALA A 42 16.95 0.97 9.10
N ALA A 43 15.89 1.00 8.29
CA ALA A 43 15.79 1.86 7.11
C ALA A 43 15.49 3.34 7.45
N GLY A 44 15.22 3.65 8.72
CA GLY A 44 15.08 5.03 9.20
C GLY A 44 13.64 5.52 9.35
N PHE A 45 12.63 4.65 9.32
CA PHE A 45 11.24 5.04 9.55
C PHE A 45 10.49 4.04 10.44
N GLU A 46 9.29 4.40 10.86
CA GLU A 46 8.52 3.64 11.84
C GLU A 46 8.06 2.30 11.29
N GLY A 47 8.41 1.21 12.00
CA GLY A 47 7.91 -0.13 11.73
C GLY A 47 6.81 -0.52 12.71
N VAL A 48 5.65 -0.94 12.22
CA VAL A 48 4.52 -1.36 13.04
C VAL A 48 4.03 -2.75 12.65
N GLU A 49 3.50 -3.47 13.66
CA GLU A 49 2.92 -4.77 13.42
C GLU A 49 1.51 -4.62 12.85
N ALA A 50 1.27 -5.26 11.72
CA ALA A 50 -0.05 -5.39 11.14
C ALA A 50 -0.07 -6.55 10.14
N ASP A 51 -1.25 -7.11 9.95
CA ASP A 51 -1.50 -8.18 8.99
C ASP A 51 -2.59 -7.70 8.01
N PRO A 52 -2.28 -7.52 6.72
CA PRO A 52 -3.28 -7.10 5.73
C PRO A 52 -4.39 -8.12 5.52
N GLY A 53 -4.17 -9.39 5.83
CA GLY A 53 -5.21 -10.43 5.87
C GLY A 53 -6.20 -10.26 7.03
N ARG A 54 -5.85 -9.45 8.00
CA ARG A 54 -6.66 -9.13 9.19
C ARG A 54 -6.79 -7.63 9.32
N LEU A 55 -7.74 -7.06 8.59
CA LEU A 55 -7.90 -5.60 8.47
C LEU A 55 -8.05 -4.87 9.80
N GLY A 56 -8.59 -5.52 10.82
CA GLY A 56 -8.66 -4.94 12.17
C GLY A 56 -7.31 -4.48 12.71
N THR A 57 -6.21 -5.09 12.27
CA THR A 57 -4.86 -4.69 12.66
C THR A 57 -4.39 -3.40 11.97
N LEU A 58 -4.99 -3.07 10.82
CA LEU A 58 -4.67 -1.86 10.05
C LEU A 58 -5.51 -0.65 10.47
N MET A 59 -6.72 -0.87 10.96
CA MET A 59 -7.66 0.24 11.25
C MET A 59 -7.09 1.31 12.18
N PRO A 60 -6.42 0.98 13.30
CA PRO A 60 -5.82 2.00 14.15
C PRO A 60 -4.71 2.81 13.47
N LEU A 61 -4.08 2.25 12.44
CA LEU A 61 -2.98 2.89 11.72
C LEU A 61 -3.45 3.95 10.73
N LEU A 62 -4.74 3.97 10.40
CA LEU A 62 -5.31 4.97 9.49
C LEU A 62 -5.37 6.35 10.14
N ALA A 63 -5.44 6.43 11.46
CA ALA A 63 -5.43 7.70 12.17
C ALA A 63 -4.12 8.46 11.90
N GLY A 64 -4.24 9.67 11.36
CA GLY A 64 -3.10 10.50 11.00
C GLY A 64 -2.37 10.09 9.71
N THR A 65 -2.82 9.04 9.02
CA THR A 65 -2.29 8.64 7.71
C THR A 65 -2.93 9.49 6.62
N THR A 66 -2.13 9.96 5.68
CA THR A 66 -2.60 10.75 4.52
C THR A 66 -2.80 9.86 3.29
N VAL A 67 -1.84 8.97 3.00
CA VAL A 67 -1.88 8.06 1.85
C VAL A 67 -1.56 6.65 2.30
N VAL A 68 -2.30 5.67 1.80
CA VAL A 68 -2.01 4.25 1.98
C VAL A 68 -1.41 3.69 0.69
N CYS A 69 -0.27 3.02 0.78
CA CYS A 69 0.31 2.23 -0.30
C CYS A 69 0.06 0.75 -0.01
N TRP A 70 -0.70 0.10 -0.85
CA TRP A 70 -1.05 -1.33 -0.74
C TRP A 70 -0.10 -2.16 -1.60
N LEU A 71 0.95 -2.70 -0.96
CA LEU A 71 2.03 -3.42 -1.64
C LEU A 71 1.88 -4.93 -1.49
N MET A 72 0.83 -5.48 -2.11
CA MET A 72 0.50 -6.90 -2.02
C MET A 72 0.70 -7.66 -3.35
N GLY A 73 1.30 -7.02 -4.35
CA GLY A 73 1.46 -7.61 -5.68
C GLY A 73 2.34 -8.86 -5.71
N SER A 74 3.22 -9.02 -4.74
CA SER A 74 4.09 -10.20 -4.58
C SER A 74 3.87 -10.90 -3.24
N ALA A 75 2.69 -10.77 -2.65
CA ALA A 75 2.34 -11.47 -1.43
C ALA A 75 2.37 -12.98 -1.63
N GLU A 76 2.95 -13.68 -0.67
CA GLU A 76 3.09 -15.14 -0.68
C GLU A 76 2.09 -15.77 0.30
N GLY A 77 1.78 -17.05 0.06
CA GLY A 77 0.90 -17.84 0.88
C GLY A 77 -0.08 -18.67 0.06
N GLU A 78 -1.12 -19.19 0.70
CA GLU A 78 -2.15 -19.95 0.03
C GLU A 78 -2.90 -19.10 -0.99
N ALA A 79 -3.29 -19.69 -2.12
CA ALA A 79 -3.94 -18.99 -3.23
C ALA A 79 -5.17 -18.20 -2.77
N ALA A 80 -6.03 -18.79 -1.94
CA ALA A 80 -7.23 -18.13 -1.42
C ALA A 80 -6.90 -16.90 -0.55
N ALA A 81 -5.82 -16.97 0.23
CA ALA A 81 -5.38 -15.84 1.06
C ALA A 81 -4.83 -14.71 0.20
N VAL A 82 -4.05 -15.02 -0.82
CA VAL A 82 -3.54 -14.03 -1.78
C VAL A 82 -4.68 -13.37 -2.55
N GLU A 83 -5.62 -14.15 -3.07
CA GLU A 83 -6.80 -13.62 -3.75
C GLU A 83 -7.59 -12.65 -2.85
N ALA A 84 -7.77 -13.01 -1.58
CA ALA A 84 -8.50 -12.16 -0.64
C ALA A 84 -7.86 -10.78 -0.44
N LEU A 85 -6.53 -10.67 -0.52
CA LEU A 85 -5.81 -9.41 -0.40
C LEU A 85 -6.08 -8.44 -1.56
N HIS A 86 -6.48 -8.97 -2.71
CA HIS A 86 -6.79 -8.19 -3.92
C HIS A 86 -8.30 -8.12 -4.21
N GLY A 87 -9.11 -8.83 -3.44
CA GLY A 87 -10.56 -8.87 -3.55
C GLY A 87 -11.25 -8.34 -2.29
N PRO A 88 -11.82 -9.24 -1.45
CA PRO A 88 -12.64 -8.82 -0.29
C PRO A 88 -11.91 -7.92 0.71
N ARG A 89 -10.64 -8.18 1.01
CA ARG A 89 -9.87 -7.37 1.95
C ARG A 89 -9.61 -5.98 1.41
N LEU A 90 -9.22 -5.88 0.15
CA LEU A 90 -9.00 -4.61 -0.52
C LEU A 90 -10.30 -3.80 -0.61
N LYS A 91 -11.40 -4.42 -1.00
CA LYS A 91 -12.71 -3.76 -1.08
C LYS A 91 -13.12 -3.19 0.27
N THR A 92 -13.02 -3.97 1.33
CA THR A 92 -13.34 -3.51 2.69
C THR A 92 -12.42 -2.38 3.12
N LEU A 93 -11.13 -2.46 2.83
CA LEU A 93 -10.19 -1.38 3.12
C LEU A 93 -10.63 -0.09 2.42
N LEU A 94 -10.90 -0.15 1.13
CA LEU A 94 -11.33 1.03 0.35
C LEU A 94 -12.58 1.68 0.94
N GLU A 95 -13.57 0.88 1.34
CA GLU A 95 -14.77 1.37 2.03
C GLU A 95 -14.43 2.08 3.35
N ARG A 96 -13.49 1.52 4.13
CA ARG A 96 -13.06 2.12 5.39
C ARG A 96 -12.27 3.42 5.20
N LEU A 97 -11.53 3.54 4.10
CA LEU A 97 -10.79 4.77 3.81
C LEU A 97 -11.71 5.97 3.60
N VAL A 98 -12.90 5.76 3.05
CA VAL A 98 -13.88 6.83 2.79
C VAL A 98 -14.24 7.60 4.06
N ASP A 99 -14.43 6.91 5.17
CA ASP A 99 -14.80 7.50 6.46
C ASP A 99 -13.59 7.81 7.36
N SER A 100 -12.39 7.60 6.85
CA SER A 100 -11.15 7.90 7.55
C SER A 100 -10.60 9.27 7.14
N GLY A 101 -9.56 9.73 7.80
CA GLY A 101 -8.83 10.93 7.38
C GLY A 101 -7.85 10.69 6.23
N VAL A 102 -7.81 9.48 5.69
CA VAL A 102 -6.91 9.13 4.57
C VAL A 102 -7.42 9.78 3.29
N ARG A 103 -6.52 10.45 2.56
CA ARG A 103 -6.85 11.13 1.31
C ARG A 103 -7.04 10.16 0.16
N GLY A 104 -6.22 9.13 0.08
CA GLY A 104 -6.30 8.17 -1.01
C GLY A 104 -5.33 7.00 -0.89
N LEU A 105 -5.32 6.17 -1.93
CA LEU A 105 -4.59 4.91 -1.96
C LEU A 105 -3.79 4.75 -3.25
N VAL A 106 -2.60 4.16 -3.12
CA VAL A 106 -1.78 3.69 -4.25
C VAL A 106 -1.72 2.16 -4.18
N TYR A 107 -2.12 1.52 -5.26
CA TYR A 107 -2.18 0.07 -5.39
C TYR A 107 -1.05 -0.47 -6.26
N GLU A 108 -0.30 -1.44 -5.74
CA GLU A 108 0.67 -2.19 -6.52
C GLU A 108 -0.05 -3.22 -7.38
N GLY A 109 -0.13 -2.94 -8.68
CA GLY A 109 -0.86 -3.76 -9.65
C GLY A 109 0.00 -4.75 -10.43
N ALA A 110 1.25 -4.95 -10.03
CA ALA A 110 2.17 -5.91 -10.62
C ALA A 110 2.91 -6.67 -9.53
N GLY A 111 3.46 -7.83 -9.87
CA GLY A 111 4.19 -8.69 -8.95
C GLY A 111 4.04 -10.16 -9.32
N THR A 112 4.33 -11.04 -8.36
CA THR A 112 4.27 -12.49 -8.57
C THR A 112 2.89 -13.10 -8.36
N ALA A 113 1.93 -12.34 -7.83
CA ALA A 113 0.53 -12.79 -7.73
C ALA A 113 -0.04 -13.08 -9.12
N PRO A 114 -1.04 -13.99 -9.25
CA PRO A 114 -1.63 -14.29 -10.55
C PRO A 114 -2.15 -13.02 -11.24
N ALA A 115 -1.92 -12.91 -12.54
CA ALA A 115 -2.30 -11.73 -13.32
C ALA A 115 -3.79 -11.38 -13.21
N ALA A 116 -4.66 -12.40 -13.22
CA ALA A 116 -6.12 -12.19 -13.07
C ALA A 116 -6.48 -11.58 -11.72
N VAL A 117 -5.78 -11.98 -10.65
CA VAL A 117 -5.97 -11.43 -9.29
C VAL A 117 -5.56 -9.96 -9.23
N LEU A 118 -4.44 -9.62 -9.84
CA LEU A 118 -3.95 -8.24 -9.90
C LEU A 118 -4.88 -7.34 -10.73
N VAL A 119 -5.42 -7.85 -11.83
CA VAL A 119 -6.41 -7.12 -12.66
C VAL A 119 -7.68 -6.84 -11.86
N GLU A 120 -8.20 -7.82 -11.14
CA GLU A 120 -9.38 -7.64 -10.27
C GLU A 120 -9.13 -6.58 -9.20
N GLY A 121 -7.96 -6.63 -8.55
CA GLY A 121 -7.59 -5.64 -7.54
C GLY A 121 -7.50 -4.22 -8.12
N ALA A 122 -6.91 -4.08 -9.29
CA ALA A 122 -6.85 -2.79 -9.99
C ALA A 122 -8.23 -2.25 -10.33
N GLU A 123 -9.15 -3.11 -10.76
CA GLU A 123 -10.54 -2.73 -11.05
C GLU A 123 -11.28 -2.27 -9.78
N GLU A 124 -11.10 -2.96 -8.66
CA GLU A 124 -11.67 -2.56 -7.37
C GLU A 124 -11.20 -1.16 -6.96
N VAL A 125 -9.91 -0.89 -7.11
CA VAL A 125 -9.33 0.43 -6.79
C VAL A 125 -9.91 1.52 -7.69
N ARG A 126 -9.98 1.29 -8.99
CA ARG A 126 -10.53 2.25 -9.95
C ARG A 126 -12.02 2.50 -9.69
N LEU A 127 -12.78 1.45 -9.41
CA LEU A 127 -14.20 1.56 -9.10
C LEU A 127 -14.44 2.37 -7.82
N ALA A 128 -13.68 2.12 -6.77
CA ALA A 128 -13.76 2.86 -5.51
C ALA A 128 -13.42 4.35 -5.72
N GLY A 129 -12.37 4.63 -6.48
CA GLY A 129 -11.97 5.99 -6.81
C GLY A 129 -13.09 6.76 -7.54
N ALA A 130 -13.74 6.12 -8.51
CA ALA A 130 -14.84 6.71 -9.25
C ALA A 130 -16.11 6.87 -8.40
N THR A 131 -16.45 5.85 -7.61
CA THR A 131 -17.68 5.82 -6.81
C THR A 131 -17.66 6.86 -5.71
N TRP A 132 -16.55 7.00 -5.00
CA TRP A 132 -16.43 7.86 -3.82
C TRP A 132 -15.58 9.11 -4.06
N ARG A 133 -15.15 9.34 -5.30
CA ARG A 133 -14.28 10.46 -5.67
C ARG A 133 -13.02 10.52 -4.78
N MET A 134 -12.52 9.36 -4.42
CA MET A 134 -11.30 9.22 -3.64
C MET A 134 -10.10 9.11 -4.58
N PRO A 135 -9.05 9.92 -4.38
CA PRO A 135 -7.83 9.76 -5.15
C PRO A 135 -7.29 8.33 -5.02
N ALA A 136 -7.18 7.63 -6.13
CA ALA A 136 -6.72 6.25 -6.17
C ALA A 136 -5.89 6.02 -7.41
N GLU A 137 -4.70 5.48 -7.22
CA GLU A 137 -3.73 5.23 -8.29
C GLU A 137 -3.38 3.75 -8.37
N VAL A 138 -3.24 3.24 -9.57
CA VAL A 138 -2.76 1.89 -9.86
C VAL A 138 -1.41 1.98 -10.53
N VAL A 139 -0.41 1.33 -9.97
CA VAL A 139 0.95 1.27 -10.54
C VAL A 139 1.17 -0.11 -11.13
N LEU A 140 1.49 -0.17 -12.42
CA LEU A 140 1.69 -1.42 -13.17
C LEU A 140 3.16 -1.74 -13.43
N ALA A 141 4.09 -0.92 -12.95
CA ALA A 141 5.51 -1.17 -13.07
C ALA A 141 5.90 -2.46 -12.31
N ASP A 142 6.83 -3.22 -12.87
CA ASP A 142 7.34 -4.43 -12.24
C ASP A 142 8.12 -4.08 -10.97
N PRO A 143 7.77 -4.68 -9.81
CA PRO A 143 8.46 -4.39 -8.55
C PRO A 143 9.97 -4.66 -8.55
N VAL A 144 10.46 -5.55 -9.41
CA VAL A 144 11.90 -5.83 -9.55
C VAL A 144 12.58 -4.89 -10.55
N GLY A 145 11.82 -4.07 -11.27
CA GLY A 145 12.33 -3.11 -12.26
C GLY A 145 12.75 -1.79 -11.64
N ALA A 146 13.61 -1.05 -12.37
CA ALA A 146 14.11 0.26 -11.93
C ALA A 146 13.03 1.35 -11.91
N GLU A 147 11.94 1.18 -12.65
CA GLU A 147 10.87 2.18 -12.76
C GLU A 147 9.86 2.13 -11.61
N TRP A 148 9.85 1.03 -10.82
CA TRP A 148 8.83 0.84 -9.81
C TRP A 148 8.84 1.92 -8.71
N VAL A 149 10.00 2.19 -8.11
CA VAL A 149 10.10 3.23 -7.05
C VAL A 149 9.73 4.61 -7.60
N PRO A 150 10.28 5.06 -8.74
CA PRO A 150 9.87 6.33 -9.34
C PRO A 150 8.38 6.42 -9.63
N GLU A 151 7.76 5.39 -10.18
CA GLU A 151 6.33 5.39 -10.49
C GLU A 151 5.45 5.36 -9.24
N MET A 152 5.80 4.56 -8.23
CA MET A 152 5.09 4.56 -6.95
C MET A 152 5.17 5.94 -6.28
N ARG A 153 6.34 6.54 -6.27
CA ARG A 153 6.53 7.89 -5.72
C ARG A 153 5.70 8.93 -6.47
N ALA A 154 5.68 8.87 -7.79
CA ALA A 154 4.86 9.75 -8.60
C ALA A 154 3.36 9.56 -8.33
N ALA A 155 2.91 8.32 -8.16
CA ALA A 155 1.53 8.02 -7.82
C ALA A 155 1.12 8.60 -6.46
N VAL A 156 1.98 8.49 -5.44
CA VAL A 156 1.76 9.16 -4.15
C VAL A 156 1.61 10.67 -4.35
N GLY A 157 2.48 11.27 -5.17
CA GLY A 157 2.39 12.70 -5.50
C GLY A 157 1.06 13.08 -6.15
N ARG A 158 0.55 12.27 -7.06
CA ARG A 158 -0.76 12.50 -7.69
C ARG A 158 -1.92 12.40 -6.71
N VAL A 159 -1.90 11.42 -5.81
CA VAL A 159 -2.90 11.32 -4.73
C VAL A 159 -2.88 12.56 -3.84
N LEU A 160 -1.71 13.07 -3.51
CA LEU A 160 -1.58 14.27 -2.68
C LEU A 160 -2.02 15.55 -3.38
N ALA A 161 -1.90 15.61 -4.70
CA ALA A 161 -2.24 16.79 -5.51
C ALA A 161 -3.73 16.84 -5.92
N ALA A 162 -4.45 15.73 -5.79
CA ALA A 162 -5.84 15.60 -6.25
C ALA A 162 -6.86 16.33 -5.34
#